data_7915caa375627a7fb1c5c1ab4d97114a
#
_entry.id   7915caa375627a7fb1c5c1ab4d97114a
#
_cell.length_a   1.000
_cell.length_b   1.000
_cell.length_c   1.000
_cell.angle_alpha   90.00
_cell.angle_beta   90.00
_cell.angle_gamma   90.00
#
_symmetry.space_group_name_H-M   'P 1'
#
loop_
_entity.id
_entity.type
_entity.pdbx_description
1 polymer ?
#
loop_
_entity_poly.entity_id
_entity_poly.type
_entity_poly.pdbx_seq_one_letter_code
_entity_poly.pdbx_strand_id
1 'polypeptide(L)'
;LYVNLSGRLSESGISVTVEELKAVTEPLSSIYAIPDHMHAICNMLGDGLVPSNSKAGYLSRMLARRVCRMKDSLSIQVSLSELAAHHMDSNMDMSPFAQNREGILAILELEELRYHEMLRKGEAAVRTALKETPKDSVGVDDQTLFRLSEERGLNPEMVVSIARGMGWKNLSVRVGFAAD
;
A
#
# COMPACT_ATOMS: atom_id res chain seq x y z
N LEU A 1 -16.76 9.31 5.16
CA LEU A 1 -16.29 9.34 6.55
C LEU A 1 -15.76 10.73 6.91
N TYR A 2 -14.69 11.21 6.31
CA TYR A 2 -14.01 12.47 6.66
C TYR A 2 -14.88 13.72 6.53
N VAL A 3 -15.71 13.82 5.49
CA VAL A 3 -16.66 14.93 5.31
C VAL A 3 -17.64 15.01 6.48
N ASN A 4 -18.19 13.87 6.90
CA ASN A 4 -19.13 13.81 8.05
C ASN A 4 -18.41 14.16 9.36
N LEU A 5 -17.15 13.72 9.52
CA LEU A 5 -16.36 14.02 10.71
C LEU A 5 -16.02 15.51 10.80
N SER A 6 -15.57 16.11 9.69
CA SER A 6 -15.30 17.56 9.60
C SER A 6 -16.55 18.38 9.92
N GLY A 7 -17.72 17.99 9.40
CA GLY A 7 -19.00 18.65 9.71
C GLY A 7 -19.35 18.61 11.20
N ARG A 8 -19.25 17.43 11.83
CA ARG A 8 -19.52 17.28 13.27
C ARG A 8 -18.56 18.06 14.17
N LEU A 9 -17.28 18.12 13.77
CA LEU A 9 -16.28 18.93 14.48
C LEU A 9 -16.59 20.42 14.36
N SER A 10 -17.02 20.87 13.17
CA SER A 10 -17.44 22.27 12.97
C SER A 10 -18.65 22.64 13.82
N GLU A 11 -19.64 21.76 13.97
CA GLU A 11 -20.78 21.92 14.87
C GLU A 11 -20.35 22.05 16.34
N SER A 12 -19.22 21.43 16.71
CA SER A 12 -18.62 21.51 18.05
C SER A 12 -17.66 22.70 18.22
N GLY A 13 -17.58 23.60 17.24
CA GLY A 13 -16.71 24.78 17.28
C GLY A 13 -15.26 24.51 16.87
N ILE A 14 -14.93 23.31 16.34
CA ILE A 14 -13.60 22.94 15.87
C ILE A 14 -13.59 23.01 14.34
N SER A 15 -12.90 24.01 13.79
CA SER A 15 -12.74 24.16 12.34
C SER A 15 -11.56 23.33 11.86
N VAL A 16 -11.84 22.21 11.18
CA VAL A 16 -10.83 21.30 10.62
C VAL A 16 -11.23 20.91 9.21
N THR A 17 -10.33 21.00 8.27
CA THR A 17 -10.54 20.57 6.88
C THR A 17 -10.46 19.05 6.75
N VAL A 18 -11.00 18.51 5.65
CA VAL A 18 -10.90 17.08 5.32
C VAL A 18 -9.44 16.67 5.14
N GLU A 19 -8.63 17.54 4.54
CA GLU A 19 -7.20 17.35 4.31
C GLU A 19 -6.40 17.25 5.61
N GLU A 20 -6.67 18.12 6.57
CA GLU A 20 -6.04 18.08 7.89
C GLU A 20 -6.44 16.82 8.67
N LEU A 21 -7.71 16.42 8.61
CA LEU A 21 -8.15 15.17 9.22
C LEU A 21 -7.45 13.95 8.62
N LYS A 22 -7.31 13.89 7.30
CA LYS A 22 -6.58 12.82 6.62
C LYS A 22 -5.10 12.80 7.01
N ALA A 23 -4.46 13.96 7.03
CA ALA A 23 -3.04 14.09 7.38
C ALA A 23 -2.70 13.50 8.76
N VAL A 24 -3.65 13.55 9.70
CA VAL A 24 -3.47 12.97 11.04
C VAL A 24 -3.92 11.50 11.10
N THR A 25 -5.05 11.17 10.49
CA THR A 25 -5.66 9.85 10.68
C THR A 25 -5.08 8.77 9.77
N GLU A 26 -4.63 9.10 8.55
CA GLU A 26 -4.05 8.11 7.63
C GLU A 26 -2.74 7.49 8.17
N PRO A 27 -1.78 8.27 8.70
CA PRO A 27 -0.60 7.70 9.35
C PRO A 27 -0.95 6.80 10.54
N LEU A 28 -1.85 7.24 11.41
CA LEU A 28 -2.30 6.45 12.57
C LEU A 28 -2.97 5.14 12.11
N SER A 29 -3.86 5.21 11.12
CA SER A 29 -4.50 4.02 10.55
C SER A 29 -3.46 3.04 10.00
N SER A 30 -2.42 3.54 9.33
CA SER A 30 -1.35 2.71 8.79
C SER A 30 -0.53 2.05 9.89
N ILE A 31 -0.23 2.77 10.99
CA ILE A 31 0.51 2.22 12.15
C ILE A 31 -0.24 1.01 12.75
N TYR A 32 -1.55 1.10 12.89
CA TYR A 32 -2.35 -0.01 13.41
C TYR A 32 -2.60 -1.13 12.38
N ALA A 33 -2.73 -0.78 11.10
CA ALA A 33 -2.97 -1.76 10.05
C ALA A 33 -1.75 -2.63 9.72
N ILE A 34 -0.52 -2.13 9.91
CA ILE A 34 0.70 -2.90 9.67
C ILE A 34 0.74 -4.19 10.50
N PRO A 35 0.62 -4.17 11.85
CA PRO A 35 0.64 -5.40 12.63
C PRO A 35 -0.52 -6.35 12.31
N ASP A 36 -1.73 -5.84 12.05
CA ASP A 36 -2.86 -6.67 11.65
C ASP A 36 -2.60 -7.40 10.34
N HIS A 37 -2.06 -6.70 9.35
CA HIS A 37 -1.72 -7.30 8.06
C HIS A 37 -0.56 -8.28 8.19
N MET A 38 0.44 -7.97 9.02
CA MET A 38 1.56 -8.90 9.30
C MET A 38 1.06 -10.18 9.97
N HIS A 39 0.12 -10.07 10.93
CA HIS A 39 -0.51 -11.24 11.54
C HIS A 39 -1.19 -12.13 10.49
N ALA A 40 -2.01 -11.53 9.63
CA ALA A 40 -2.70 -12.27 8.57
C ALA A 40 -1.72 -12.91 7.57
N ILE A 41 -0.68 -12.18 7.14
CA ILE A 41 0.33 -12.69 6.21
C ILE A 41 1.09 -13.86 6.81
N CYS A 42 1.61 -13.72 8.05
CA CYS A 42 2.37 -14.77 8.71
C CYS A 42 1.53 -16.05 8.88
N ASN A 43 0.26 -15.94 9.25
CA ASN A 43 -0.63 -17.09 9.34
C ASN A 43 -0.84 -17.75 7.97
N MET A 44 -1.17 -16.97 6.92
CA MET A 44 -1.35 -17.51 5.57
C MET A 44 -0.11 -18.22 5.05
N LEU A 45 1.08 -17.65 5.25
CA LEU A 45 2.34 -18.28 4.85
C LEU A 45 2.68 -19.50 5.72
N GLY A 46 2.36 -19.47 7.00
CA GLY A 46 2.47 -20.61 7.92
C GLY A 46 1.61 -21.80 7.49
N ASP A 47 0.40 -21.51 6.98
CA ASP A 47 -0.52 -22.52 6.39
C ASP A 47 -0.08 -22.98 5.00
N GLY A 48 1.07 -22.53 4.49
CA GLY A 48 1.63 -22.95 3.20
C GLY A 48 1.10 -22.17 1.99
N LEU A 49 0.39 -21.05 2.20
CA LEU A 49 -0.08 -20.19 1.12
C LEU A 49 1.09 -19.36 0.55
N VAL A 50 1.56 -19.73 -0.64
CA VAL A 50 2.62 -18.97 -1.34
C VAL A 50 2.03 -17.78 -2.10
N PRO A 51 2.61 -16.57 -2.01
CA PRO A 51 2.17 -15.41 -2.76
C PRO A 51 2.19 -15.66 -4.28
N SER A 52 1.05 -15.42 -4.93
CA SER A 52 0.87 -15.66 -6.37
C SER A 52 -0.02 -14.57 -7.02
N ASN A 53 -0.27 -14.68 -8.33
CA ASN A 53 -1.16 -13.77 -9.05
C ASN A 53 -2.62 -14.27 -9.08
N SER A 54 -2.93 -15.39 -8.42
CA SER A 54 -4.25 -15.99 -8.48
C SER A 54 -4.69 -16.57 -7.13
N LYS A 55 -6.01 -16.72 -6.96
CA LYS A 55 -6.65 -17.38 -5.80
C LYS A 55 -6.16 -16.80 -4.46
N ALA A 56 -6.02 -17.66 -3.45
CA ALA A 56 -5.62 -17.26 -2.09
C ALA A 56 -4.21 -16.65 -2.02
N GLY A 57 -3.27 -17.08 -2.87
CA GLY A 57 -1.93 -16.50 -2.95
C GLY A 57 -1.92 -15.05 -3.44
N TYR A 58 -2.94 -14.62 -4.19
CA TYR A 58 -3.11 -13.21 -4.55
C TYR A 58 -3.36 -12.33 -3.32
N LEU A 59 -4.17 -12.82 -2.38
CA LEU A 59 -4.45 -12.07 -1.14
C LEU A 59 -3.18 -11.84 -0.31
N SER A 60 -2.36 -12.88 -0.11
CA SER A 60 -1.10 -12.73 0.65
C SER A 60 -0.13 -11.75 -0.02
N ARG A 61 -0.02 -11.79 -1.36
CA ARG A 61 0.78 -10.83 -2.13
C ARG A 61 0.22 -9.41 -2.02
N MET A 62 -1.09 -9.24 -2.12
CA MET A 62 -1.75 -7.94 -2.01
C MET A 62 -1.51 -7.33 -0.62
N LEU A 63 -1.64 -8.11 0.44
CA LEU A 63 -1.38 -7.64 1.81
C LEU A 63 0.09 -7.28 2.02
N ALA A 64 1.03 -8.11 1.54
CA ALA A 64 2.46 -7.80 1.63
C ALA A 64 2.79 -6.46 0.95
N ARG A 65 2.30 -6.24 -0.27
CA ARG A 65 2.47 -4.97 -0.99
C ARG A 65 1.80 -3.78 -0.28
N ARG A 66 0.67 -4.02 0.39
CA ARG A 66 0.00 -2.99 1.18
C ARG A 66 0.82 -2.59 2.39
N VAL A 67 1.44 -3.55 3.09
CA VAL A 67 2.39 -3.25 4.17
C VAL A 67 3.59 -2.47 3.66
N CYS A 68 4.19 -2.86 2.53
CA CYS A 68 5.28 -2.10 1.92
C CYS A 68 4.88 -0.64 1.65
N ARG A 69 3.71 -0.38 1.05
CA ARG A 69 3.22 0.99 0.82
C ARG A 69 3.04 1.79 2.11
N MET A 70 2.48 1.17 3.16
CA MET A 70 2.30 1.82 4.47
C MET A 70 3.64 2.14 5.11
N LYS A 71 4.62 1.21 5.04
CA LYS A 71 6.00 1.45 5.47
C LYS A 71 6.61 2.67 4.77
N ASP A 72 6.52 2.69 3.43
CA ASP A 72 7.07 3.78 2.61
C ASP A 72 6.43 5.13 2.97
N SER A 73 5.10 5.15 3.15
CA SER A 73 4.37 6.39 3.54
C SER A 73 4.74 6.90 4.92
N LEU A 74 5.11 6.00 5.83
CA LEU A 74 5.55 6.31 7.19
C LEU A 74 7.08 6.49 7.30
N SER A 75 7.81 6.32 6.20
CA SER A 75 9.30 6.34 6.17
C SER A 75 9.93 5.30 7.11
N ILE A 76 9.29 4.15 7.27
CA ILE A 76 9.80 3.04 8.09
C ILE A 76 10.85 2.27 7.29
N GLN A 77 12.08 2.22 7.78
CA GLN A 77 13.22 1.60 7.09
C GLN A 77 13.42 0.10 7.41
N VAL A 78 12.64 -0.44 8.35
CA VAL A 78 12.67 -1.87 8.70
C VAL A 78 12.14 -2.70 7.53
N SER A 79 12.78 -3.82 7.20
CA SER A 79 12.33 -4.70 6.12
C SER A 79 11.03 -5.44 6.47
N LEU A 80 10.34 -5.96 5.43
CA LEU A 80 9.13 -6.75 5.64
C LEU A 80 9.43 -8.05 6.40
N SER A 81 10.59 -8.66 6.16
CA SER A 81 11.06 -9.84 6.89
C SER A 81 11.38 -9.54 8.35
N GLU A 82 11.99 -8.40 8.66
CA GLU A 82 12.24 -7.98 10.06
C GLU A 82 10.94 -7.69 10.82
N LEU A 83 9.95 -7.05 10.18
CA LEU A 83 8.62 -6.86 10.77
C LEU A 83 7.95 -8.21 11.07
N ALA A 84 8.06 -9.16 10.14
CA ALA A 84 7.53 -10.52 10.35
C ALA A 84 8.26 -11.26 11.46
N ALA A 85 9.58 -11.17 11.53
CA ALA A 85 10.39 -11.77 12.59
C ALA A 85 9.94 -11.24 13.95
N HIS A 86 9.83 -9.92 14.09
CA HIS A 86 9.37 -9.29 15.33
C HIS A 86 7.95 -9.69 15.71
N HIS A 87 7.05 -9.74 14.71
CA HIS A 87 5.68 -10.20 14.94
C HIS A 87 5.61 -11.63 15.42
N MET A 88 6.35 -12.56 14.79
CA MET A 88 6.40 -13.96 15.17
C MET A 88 7.01 -14.15 16.57
N ASP A 89 8.09 -13.43 16.89
CA ASP A 89 8.75 -13.50 18.20
C ASP A 89 7.82 -12.99 19.33
N SER A 90 6.97 -12.03 19.04
CA SER A 90 5.99 -11.50 20.00
C SER A 90 4.76 -12.39 20.19
N ASN A 91 4.53 -13.39 19.32
CA ASN A 91 3.34 -14.25 19.30
C ASN A 91 3.69 -15.75 19.28
N MET A 92 4.83 -16.15 19.83
CA MET A 92 5.37 -17.53 19.73
C MET A 92 4.44 -18.63 20.23
N ASP A 93 3.57 -18.35 21.18
CA ASP A 93 2.75 -19.38 21.84
C ASP A 93 1.51 -19.82 21.06
N MET A 94 1.17 -19.20 19.93
CA MET A 94 -0.15 -19.38 19.32
C MET A 94 -0.15 -19.71 17.81
N SER A 95 1.02 -20.08 17.19
CA SER A 95 0.98 -19.96 15.76
C SER A 95 1.55 -21.13 14.95
N PRO A 96 0.93 -21.41 13.77
CA PRO A 96 1.42 -22.37 12.79
C PRO A 96 2.75 -21.95 12.15
N PHE A 97 3.21 -20.71 12.34
CA PHE A 97 4.43 -20.20 11.70
C PHE A 97 5.74 -20.63 12.39
N ALA A 98 5.70 -21.18 13.60
CA ALA A 98 6.91 -21.60 14.31
C ALA A 98 7.69 -22.69 13.55
N GLN A 99 6.99 -23.53 12.78
CA GLN A 99 7.60 -24.64 12.04
C GLN A 99 8.26 -24.22 10.71
N ASN A 100 7.93 -23.05 10.16
CA ASN A 100 8.43 -22.59 8.86
C ASN A 100 8.92 -21.14 8.89
N ARG A 101 9.45 -20.68 10.01
CA ARG A 101 9.88 -19.30 10.23
C ARG A 101 10.84 -18.81 9.13
N GLU A 102 11.87 -19.57 8.82
CA GLU A 102 12.87 -19.19 7.80
C GLU A 102 12.24 -19.08 6.41
N GLY A 103 11.36 -20.01 6.05
CA GLY A 103 10.64 -19.97 4.77
C GLY A 103 9.74 -18.73 4.65
N ILE A 104 9.03 -18.36 5.73
CA ILE A 104 8.20 -17.16 5.78
C ILE A 104 9.06 -15.91 5.57
N LEU A 105 10.17 -15.77 6.26
CA LEU A 105 11.07 -14.63 6.16
C LEU A 105 11.64 -14.50 4.73
N ALA A 106 12.11 -15.61 4.14
CA ALA A 106 12.63 -15.63 2.78
C ALA A 106 11.57 -15.24 1.73
N ILE A 107 10.32 -15.71 1.90
CA ILE A 107 9.21 -15.33 1.01
C ILE A 107 8.93 -13.83 1.10
N LEU A 108 8.90 -13.27 2.31
CA LEU A 108 8.60 -11.86 2.51
C LEU A 108 9.71 -10.94 1.99
N GLU A 109 10.97 -11.32 2.18
CA GLU A 109 12.11 -10.63 1.58
C GLU A 109 12.00 -10.60 0.05
N LEU A 110 11.67 -11.74 -0.57
CA LEU A 110 11.48 -11.82 -2.01
C LEU A 110 10.29 -10.97 -2.50
N GLU A 111 9.16 -10.93 -1.77
CA GLU A 111 8.01 -10.10 -2.16
C GLU A 111 8.31 -8.61 -1.99
N GLU A 112 9.09 -8.19 -1.01
CA GLU A 112 9.55 -6.81 -0.87
C GLU A 112 10.48 -6.40 -2.02
N LEU A 113 11.45 -7.24 -2.39
CA LEU A 113 12.31 -7.02 -3.56
C LEU A 113 11.48 -6.88 -4.85
N ARG A 114 10.50 -7.74 -5.06
CA ARG A 114 9.58 -7.67 -6.21
C ARG A 114 8.73 -6.41 -6.21
N TYR A 115 8.31 -5.96 -5.04
CA TYR A 115 7.57 -4.70 -4.90
C TYR A 115 8.44 -3.50 -5.32
N HIS A 116 9.67 -3.40 -4.84
CA HIS A 116 10.57 -2.31 -5.22
C HIS A 116 10.97 -2.37 -6.70
N GLU A 117 11.18 -3.57 -7.26
CA GLU A 117 11.43 -3.73 -8.69
C GLU A 117 10.25 -3.28 -9.54
N MET A 118 9.02 -3.60 -9.11
CA MET A 118 7.80 -3.15 -9.76
C MET A 118 7.67 -1.62 -9.73
N LEU A 119 7.95 -0.97 -8.58
CA LEU A 119 7.96 0.49 -8.48
C LEU A 119 8.98 1.12 -9.43
N ARG A 120 10.21 0.60 -9.46
CA ARG A 120 11.28 1.08 -10.33
C ARG A 120 10.93 0.96 -11.82
N LYS A 121 10.35 -0.17 -12.23
CA LYS A 121 9.86 -0.36 -13.61
C LYS A 121 8.66 0.52 -13.91
N GLY A 122 7.79 0.71 -12.91
CA GLY A 122 6.60 1.54 -13.00
C GLY A 122 6.90 3.01 -13.15
N GLU A 123 7.96 3.49 -12.50
CA GLU A 123 8.38 4.90 -12.59
C GLU A 123 8.60 5.35 -14.05
N ALA A 124 9.29 4.54 -14.84
CA ALA A 124 9.53 4.84 -16.24
C ALA A 124 8.23 4.89 -17.07
N ALA A 125 7.28 3.99 -16.79
CA ALA A 125 6.00 3.96 -17.47
C ALA A 125 5.12 5.17 -17.09
N VAL A 126 5.06 5.50 -15.80
CA VAL A 126 4.35 6.70 -15.32
C VAL A 126 4.98 7.97 -15.87
N ARG A 127 6.30 8.07 -15.88
CA ARG A 127 7.03 9.21 -16.47
C ARG A 127 6.69 9.40 -17.94
N THR A 128 6.55 8.33 -18.70
CA THR A 128 6.17 8.39 -20.11
C THR A 128 4.72 8.83 -20.28
N ALA A 129 3.80 8.26 -19.50
CA ALA A 129 2.40 8.63 -19.53
C ALA A 129 2.16 10.09 -19.13
N LEU A 130 2.89 10.59 -18.15
CA LEU A 130 2.78 11.97 -17.67
C LEU A 130 3.42 13.01 -18.61
N LYS A 131 4.31 12.60 -19.53
CA LYS A 131 4.86 13.54 -20.52
C LYS A 131 3.79 14.10 -21.47
N GLU A 132 2.75 13.32 -21.73
CA GLU A 132 1.63 13.68 -22.59
C GLU A 132 0.50 14.39 -21.84
N THR A 133 0.58 14.42 -20.50
CA THR A 133 -0.44 15.02 -19.64
C THR A 133 -0.03 16.47 -19.29
N PRO A 134 -0.89 17.47 -19.45
CA PRO A 134 -0.60 18.84 -19.04
C PRO A 134 -0.30 18.93 -17.55
N LYS A 135 0.74 19.68 -17.17
CA LYS A 135 1.20 19.79 -15.77
C LYS A 135 0.16 20.37 -14.80
N ASP A 136 -0.81 21.08 -15.32
CA ASP A 136 -1.92 21.68 -14.56
C ASP A 136 -3.13 20.74 -14.44
N SER A 137 -3.03 19.51 -14.97
CA SER A 137 -4.09 18.52 -14.87
C SER A 137 -4.24 18.03 -13.43
N VAL A 138 -5.49 17.99 -12.96
CA VAL A 138 -5.85 17.55 -11.59
C VAL A 138 -5.78 16.03 -11.44
N GLY A 139 -5.59 15.29 -12.54
CA GLY A 139 -5.52 13.83 -12.50
C GLY A 139 -4.94 13.22 -13.78
N VAL A 140 -4.53 11.98 -13.69
CA VAL A 140 -4.27 11.11 -14.84
C VAL A 140 -5.63 10.60 -15.32
N ASP A 141 -5.86 10.55 -16.63
CA ASP A 141 -7.11 10.04 -17.17
C ASP A 141 -7.29 8.55 -16.85
N ASP A 142 -8.55 8.14 -16.71
CA ASP A 142 -8.92 6.79 -16.30
C ASP A 142 -8.39 5.71 -17.26
N GLN A 143 -8.27 6.02 -18.54
CA GLN A 143 -7.76 5.13 -19.58
C GLN A 143 -6.26 4.86 -19.39
N THR A 144 -5.50 5.88 -19.06
CA THR A 144 -4.07 5.77 -18.74
C THR A 144 -3.85 5.01 -17.43
N LEU A 145 -4.67 5.27 -16.41
CA LEU A 145 -4.63 4.52 -15.14
C LEU A 145 -4.95 3.05 -15.37
N PHE A 146 -5.99 2.74 -16.14
CA PHE A 146 -6.36 1.37 -16.49
C PHE A 146 -5.23 0.66 -17.23
N ARG A 147 -4.67 1.28 -18.26
CA ARG A 147 -3.53 0.74 -19.02
C ARG A 147 -2.32 0.45 -18.12
N LEU A 148 -1.94 1.37 -17.25
CA LEU A 148 -0.84 1.18 -16.31
C LEU A 148 -1.11 0.06 -15.31
N SER A 149 -2.37 -0.12 -14.90
CA SER A 149 -2.80 -1.21 -14.03
C SER A 149 -2.69 -2.57 -14.73
N GLU A 150 -3.27 -2.70 -15.93
CA GLU A 150 -3.29 -3.96 -16.70
C GLU A 150 -1.90 -4.37 -17.19
N GLU A 151 -1.14 -3.44 -17.80
CA GLU A 151 0.12 -3.76 -18.44
C GLU A 151 1.29 -3.83 -17.46
N ARG A 152 1.24 -3.08 -16.36
CA ARG A 152 2.36 -2.90 -15.42
C ARG A 152 2.07 -3.30 -13.99
N GLY A 153 0.82 -3.63 -13.67
CA GLY A 153 0.39 -3.95 -12.32
C GLY A 153 0.46 -2.77 -11.34
N LEU A 154 0.44 -1.54 -11.88
CA LEU A 154 0.46 -0.30 -11.11
C LEU A 154 -0.97 0.11 -10.81
N ASN A 155 -1.43 -0.10 -9.57
CA ASN A 155 -2.73 0.44 -9.19
C ASN A 155 -2.71 1.99 -9.17
N PRO A 156 -3.87 2.66 -9.25
CA PRO A 156 -3.95 4.11 -9.31
C PRO A 156 -3.24 4.84 -8.17
N GLU A 157 -3.27 4.30 -6.95
CA GLU A 157 -2.58 4.89 -5.79
C GLU A 157 -1.06 4.87 -5.97
N MET A 158 -0.51 3.81 -6.58
CA MET A 158 0.91 3.71 -6.89
C MET A 158 1.31 4.70 -7.98
N VAL A 159 0.48 4.87 -9.01
CA VAL A 159 0.71 5.88 -10.05
C VAL A 159 0.79 7.28 -9.44
N VAL A 160 -0.15 7.61 -8.55
CA VAL A 160 -0.15 8.90 -7.83
C VAL A 160 1.07 9.04 -6.93
N SER A 161 1.45 7.99 -6.20
CA SER A 161 2.65 8.01 -5.34
C SER A 161 3.93 8.26 -6.14
N ILE A 162 4.11 7.55 -7.26
CA ILE A 162 5.23 7.74 -8.18
C ILE A 162 5.22 9.15 -8.76
N ALA A 163 4.06 9.64 -9.23
CA ALA A 163 3.92 10.96 -9.82
C ALA A 163 4.23 12.08 -8.81
N ARG A 164 3.82 11.94 -7.56
CA ARG A 164 4.18 12.87 -6.47
C ARG A 164 5.68 12.91 -6.22
N GLY A 165 6.34 11.76 -6.23
CA GLY A 165 7.81 11.67 -6.16
C GLY A 165 8.52 12.39 -7.31
N MET A 166 7.86 12.53 -8.47
CA MET A 166 8.34 13.29 -9.63
C MET A 166 7.96 14.78 -9.59
N GLY A 167 7.34 15.27 -8.51
CA GLY A 167 6.97 16.67 -8.33
C GLY A 167 5.56 17.05 -8.78
N TRP A 168 4.70 16.10 -9.11
CA TRP A 168 3.28 16.33 -9.43
C TRP A 168 2.46 16.45 -8.14
N LYS A 169 2.22 17.68 -7.66
CA LYS A 169 1.60 17.93 -6.35
C LYS A 169 0.08 17.76 -6.31
N ASN A 170 -0.61 17.93 -7.43
CA ASN A 170 -2.07 18.02 -7.49
C ASN A 170 -2.75 16.76 -8.06
N LEU A 171 -2.01 15.69 -8.28
CA LEU A 171 -2.58 14.45 -8.80
C LEU A 171 -3.41 13.73 -7.74
N SER A 172 -4.67 13.51 -8.04
CA SER A 172 -5.59 12.68 -7.25
C SER A 172 -6.23 11.60 -8.12
N VAL A 173 -6.59 10.48 -7.53
CA VAL A 173 -7.41 9.44 -8.16
C VAL A 173 -8.87 9.75 -7.88
N ARG A 174 -9.74 9.67 -8.89
CA ARG A 174 -11.18 9.75 -8.65
C ARG A 174 -11.63 8.60 -7.76
N VAL A 175 -12.43 8.92 -6.75
CA VAL A 175 -13.06 7.90 -5.89
C VAL A 175 -14.00 7.07 -6.77
N GLY A 176 -13.74 5.77 -6.92
CA GLY A 176 -14.57 4.86 -7.71
C GLY A 176 -13.83 3.97 -8.71
N PHE A 177 -12.54 4.21 -8.95
CA PHE A 177 -11.76 3.44 -9.92
C PHE A 177 -11.46 1.99 -9.49
N ALA A 178 -11.68 1.62 -8.25
CA ALA A 178 -11.34 0.29 -7.70
C ALA A 178 -12.57 -0.54 -7.30
N ALA A 179 -13.74 -0.25 -7.85
CA ALA A 179 -15.01 -0.86 -7.41
C ALA A 179 -15.66 -1.81 -8.44
N ASP A 180 -14.93 -2.26 -9.49
CA ASP A 180 -15.42 -3.29 -10.41
C ASP A 180 -14.45 -4.47 -10.52
#